data_e46e19d04c85295c09369e913b0b97da
#
_entry.id   e46e19d04c85295c09369e913b0b97da
#
_cell.length_a   1.000
_cell.length_b   1.000
_cell.length_c   1.000
_cell.angle_alpha   90.00
_cell.angle_beta   90.00
_cell.angle_gamma   90.00
#
_symmetry.space_group_name_H-M   'P 1'
#
loop_
_entity.id
_entity.type
_entity.pdbx_description
1 polymer ?
#
loop_
_entity_poly.entity_id
_entity_poly.type
_entity_poly.pdbx_seq_one_letter_code
_entity_poly.pdbx_strand_id
1 'polypeptide(L)'
;MPSKRQISTTRLTQRRDAWLKKLAQVGPFTRGSLVTARRGNHVAHQLTVSVKGKTHTVYVPKEMIKEVREWIKNYRRLQRIIKEVSKLDMALIHRRVPESRGGAKARKTSRPNP
;
A
#
# COMPACT_ATOMS: atom_id res chain seq x y z
N MET A 1 24.47 24.96 8.20
CA MET A 1 24.24 23.80 7.63
C MET A 1 22.92 23.29 7.78
N PRO A 2 22.42 22.87 6.81
CA PRO A 2 21.10 22.39 6.84
C PRO A 2 21.08 21.18 7.68
N SER A 3 20.02 20.99 8.22
CA SER A 3 19.84 19.91 9.06
C SER A 3 20.03 18.66 8.30
N LYS A 4 20.67 17.76 8.90
CA LYS A 4 20.86 16.54 8.28
C LYS A 4 19.57 15.90 8.07
N ARG A 5 18.58 16.27 8.73
CA ARG A 5 17.35 15.69 8.58
C ARG A 5 16.69 16.18 7.37
N GLN A 6 17.11 17.25 6.81
CA GLN A 6 16.50 17.76 5.64
C GLN A 6 17.00 17.10 4.42
N ILE A 7 16.18 16.35 3.75
CA ILE A 7 16.54 15.68 2.53
C ILE A 7 16.15 16.59 1.38
N SER A 8 16.99 16.72 0.40
CA SER A 8 16.71 17.60 -0.73
C SER A 8 15.50 17.10 -1.52
N THR A 9 14.86 17.98 -2.22
CA THR A 9 13.71 17.65 -3.03
C THR A 9 14.10 16.61 -4.08
N THR A 10 15.27 16.73 -4.65
CA THR A 10 15.73 15.79 -5.63
C THR A 10 15.83 14.40 -5.02
N ARG A 11 16.31 14.33 -3.80
CA ARG A 11 16.47 13.07 -3.16
C ARG A 11 15.13 12.45 -2.86
N LEU A 12 14.15 13.24 -2.46
CA LEU A 12 12.82 12.73 -2.19
C LEU A 12 12.21 12.19 -3.47
N THR A 13 12.42 12.88 -4.57
CA THR A 13 11.90 12.45 -5.86
C THR A 13 12.56 11.13 -6.27
N GLN A 14 13.85 11.01 -6.05
CA GLN A 14 14.55 9.80 -6.39
C GLN A 14 14.06 8.61 -5.56
N ARG A 15 13.79 8.84 -4.30
CA ARG A 15 13.30 7.78 -3.45
C ARG A 15 11.91 7.37 -3.90
N ARG A 16 11.06 8.34 -4.24
CA ARG A 16 9.73 8.02 -4.70
C ARG A 16 9.80 7.22 -5.98
N ASP A 17 10.65 7.62 -6.92
CA ASP A 17 10.76 6.93 -8.18
C ASP A 17 11.31 5.51 -8.00
N ALA A 18 12.16 5.31 -7.02
CA ALA A 18 12.68 3.99 -6.74
C ALA A 18 11.55 3.09 -6.26
N TRP A 19 10.65 3.60 -5.44
CA TRP A 19 9.51 2.82 -4.99
C TRP A 19 8.57 2.54 -6.14
N LEU A 20 8.40 3.50 -7.07
CA LEU A 20 7.53 3.28 -8.21
C LEU A 20 8.07 2.19 -9.13
N LYS A 21 9.38 2.03 -9.16
CA LYS A 21 9.96 0.99 -9.97
C LYS A 21 9.61 -0.35 -9.36
N LYS A 22 9.56 -0.43 -8.05
CA LYS A 22 9.23 -1.67 -7.39
C LYS A 22 7.78 -2.02 -7.67
N LEU A 23 6.95 -1.02 -7.87
CA LEU A 23 5.56 -1.24 -8.15
C LEU A 23 5.40 -2.06 -9.42
N ALA A 24 6.18 -1.77 -10.43
CA ALA A 24 6.10 -2.47 -11.69
C ALA A 24 6.53 -3.93 -11.56
N GLN A 25 7.23 -4.26 -10.52
CA GLN A 25 7.72 -5.61 -10.31
C GLN A 25 6.92 -6.45 -9.34
N VAL A 26 5.82 -5.92 -8.85
CA VAL A 26 5.03 -6.63 -7.87
C VAL A 26 4.44 -7.94 -8.40
N GLY A 27 4.04 -7.97 -9.64
CA GLY A 27 3.45 -9.17 -10.21
C GLY A 27 1.98 -9.32 -9.83
N PRO A 28 1.40 -10.43 -10.13
CA PRO A 28 -0.01 -10.64 -9.85
C PRO A 28 -0.28 -10.59 -8.38
N PHE A 29 -1.39 -10.04 -7.98
CA PHE A 29 -1.72 -9.93 -6.58
C PHE A 29 -3.21 -10.06 -6.33
N THR A 30 -3.57 -10.39 -5.11
CA THR A 30 -4.96 -10.42 -4.71
C THR A 30 -5.07 -10.06 -3.24
N ARG A 31 -6.16 -9.42 -2.88
CA ARG A 31 -6.46 -9.11 -1.51
C ARG A 31 -7.07 -10.37 -0.94
N GLY A 32 -7.15 -10.46 0.34
CA GLY A 32 -7.88 -11.52 0.97
C GLY A 32 -7.04 -12.41 1.85
N SER A 33 -7.69 -13.38 2.43
CA SER A 33 -7.04 -14.32 3.31
C SER A 33 -7.32 -15.74 2.84
N LEU A 34 -6.33 -16.58 2.94
CA LEU A 34 -6.49 -17.95 2.54
C LEU A 34 -6.94 -18.72 3.78
N VAL A 35 -8.08 -19.33 3.69
CA VAL A 35 -8.67 -20.04 4.81
C VAL A 35 -8.84 -21.52 4.47
N THR A 36 -8.61 -22.39 5.42
CA THR A 36 -8.80 -23.81 5.22
C THR A 36 -10.10 -24.22 5.90
N ALA A 37 -10.96 -24.84 5.15
CA ALA A 37 -12.22 -25.33 5.69
C ALA A 37 -12.19 -26.84 5.67
N ARG A 38 -12.51 -27.43 6.79
CA ARG A 38 -12.50 -28.87 6.87
C ARG A 38 -13.91 -29.42 7.00
N ARG A 39 -14.28 -30.34 6.17
CA ARG A 39 -15.57 -30.95 6.25
C ARG A 39 -15.38 -32.45 6.23
N GLY A 40 -15.52 -33.10 7.37
CA GLY A 40 -15.29 -34.50 7.47
C GLY A 40 -13.85 -34.82 7.09
N ASN A 41 -13.65 -35.64 6.11
CA ASN A 41 -12.32 -36.00 5.69
C ASN A 41 -11.85 -35.10 4.56
N HIS A 42 -12.67 -34.15 4.19
CA HIS A 42 -12.33 -33.30 3.09
C HIS A 42 -11.80 -31.96 3.58
N VAL A 43 -10.77 -31.47 2.92
CA VAL A 43 -10.19 -30.19 3.27
C VAL A 43 -10.28 -29.31 2.04
N ALA A 44 -10.85 -28.15 2.19
CA ALA A 44 -10.94 -27.22 1.09
C ALA A 44 -10.23 -25.93 1.46
N HIS A 45 -9.64 -25.26 0.47
CA HIS A 45 -9.00 -24.01 0.70
C HIS A 45 -9.81 -22.92 0.00
N GLN A 46 -9.98 -21.82 0.66
CA GLN A 46 -10.78 -20.73 0.13
C GLN A 46 -10.10 -19.40 0.31
N LEU A 47 -10.30 -18.53 -0.64
CA LEU A 47 -9.81 -17.18 -0.52
C LEU A 47 -11.00 -16.34 -0.12
N THR A 48 -10.89 -15.63 0.98
CA THR A 48 -11.96 -14.80 1.50
C THR A 48 -11.61 -13.35 1.39
N VAL A 49 -12.47 -12.57 0.77
CA VAL A 49 -12.23 -11.15 0.58
C VAL A 49 -13.45 -10.37 1.02
N SER A 50 -13.22 -9.28 1.74
CA SER A 50 -14.31 -8.44 2.17
C SER A 50 -14.44 -7.27 1.22
N VAL A 51 -15.61 -7.08 0.64
CA VAL A 51 -15.85 -5.98 -0.26
C VAL A 51 -17.13 -5.28 0.16
N LYS A 52 -17.03 -4.01 0.51
CA LYS A 52 -18.17 -3.25 0.95
C LYS A 52 -18.98 -3.93 2.03
N GLY A 53 -18.28 -4.45 2.99
CA GLY A 53 -18.97 -5.10 4.10
C GLY A 53 -19.46 -6.50 3.85
N LYS A 54 -19.30 -7.00 2.64
CA LYS A 54 -19.74 -8.34 2.34
C LYS A 54 -18.55 -9.23 2.11
N THR A 55 -18.64 -10.46 2.54
CA THR A 55 -17.55 -11.40 2.39
C THR A 55 -17.76 -12.22 1.12
N HIS A 56 -16.76 -12.25 0.29
CA HIS A 56 -16.80 -13.07 -0.92
C HIS A 56 -15.80 -14.20 -0.74
N THR A 57 -16.17 -15.37 -1.12
CA THR A 57 -15.34 -16.54 -0.95
C THR A 57 -15.13 -17.24 -2.28
N VAL A 58 -13.89 -17.57 -2.57
CA VAL A 58 -13.58 -18.27 -3.81
C VAL A 58 -12.81 -19.53 -3.47
N TYR A 59 -13.21 -20.64 -4.04
CA TYR A 59 -12.54 -21.90 -3.81
C TYR A 59 -11.17 -21.88 -4.49
N VAL A 60 -10.17 -22.34 -3.80
CA VAL A 60 -8.82 -22.36 -4.36
C VAL A 60 -8.37 -23.80 -4.55
N PRO A 61 -8.11 -24.22 -5.76
CA PRO A 61 -7.68 -25.57 -6.03
C PRO A 61 -6.32 -25.81 -5.37
N LYS A 62 -6.11 -27.03 -4.92
CA LYS A 62 -4.90 -27.39 -4.30
C LYS A 62 -3.66 -26.97 -5.06
N GLU A 63 -3.64 -27.14 -6.33
CA GLU A 63 -2.49 -26.80 -7.11
C GLU A 63 -2.21 -25.31 -7.20
N MET A 64 -3.16 -24.49 -6.81
CA MET A 64 -2.96 -23.05 -6.86
C MET A 64 -2.66 -22.41 -5.51
N ILE A 65 -2.64 -23.21 -4.45
CA ILE A 65 -2.42 -22.64 -3.12
C ILE A 65 -1.14 -21.86 -3.02
N LYS A 66 -0.07 -22.39 -3.58
CA LYS A 66 1.21 -21.74 -3.51
C LYS A 66 1.16 -20.43 -4.25
N GLU A 67 0.56 -20.42 -5.41
CA GLU A 67 0.43 -19.25 -6.23
C GLU A 67 -0.38 -18.20 -5.54
N VAL A 68 -1.52 -18.59 -4.98
CA VAL A 68 -2.41 -17.64 -4.29
C VAL A 68 -1.71 -17.04 -3.08
N ARG A 69 -0.91 -17.83 -2.38
CA ARG A 69 -0.18 -17.29 -1.24
C ARG A 69 0.80 -16.22 -1.71
N GLU A 70 1.40 -16.46 -2.86
CA GLU A 70 2.34 -15.51 -3.40
C GLU A 70 1.61 -14.24 -3.81
N TRP A 71 0.41 -14.38 -4.39
CA TRP A 71 -0.38 -13.22 -4.78
C TRP A 71 -0.78 -12.37 -3.56
N ILE A 72 -1.09 -13.02 -2.45
CA ILE A 72 -1.42 -12.31 -1.23
C ILE A 72 -0.20 -11.55 -0.71
N LYS A 73 0.97 -12.15 -0.81
CA LYS A 73 2.19 -11.50 -0.38
C LYS A 73 2.46 -10.30 -1.28
N ASN A 74 2.21 -10.47 -2.57
CA ASN A 74 2.42 -9.39 -3.51
C ASN A 74 1.49 -8.22 -3.20
N TYR A 75 0.28 -8.51 -2.75
CA TYR A 75 -0.64 -7.45 -2.40
C TYR A 75 -0.12 -6.68 -1.18
N ARG A 76 0.47 -7.36 -0.22
CA ARG A 76 1.03 -6.69 0.94
C ARG A 76 2.18 -5.81 0.53
N ARG A 77 2.97 -6.29 -0.42
CA ARG A 77 4.10 -5.53 -0.92
C ARG A 77 3.58 -4.29 -1.62
N LEU A 78 2.51 -4.45 -2.39
CA LEU A 78 1.90 -3.35 -3.11
C LEU A 78 1.40 -2.29 -2.11
N GLN A 79 0.75 -2.72 -1.04
CA GLN A 79 0.25 -1.80 -0.04
C GLN A 79 1.40 -1.01 0.58
N ARG A 80 2.51 -1.65 0.80
CA ARG A 80 3.66 -0.98 1.38
C ARG A 80 4.20 0.06 0.42
N ILE A 81 4.28 -0.28 -0.87
CA ILE A 81 4.75 0.65 -1.88
C ILE A 81 3.85 1.87 -1.93
N ILE A 82 2.53 1.65 -1.92
CA ILE A 82 1.57 2.72 -1.97
C ILE A 82 1.78 3.66 -0.78
N LYS A 83 1.97 3.07 0.38
CA LYS A 83 2.17 3.85 1.59
C LYS A 83 3.45 4.68 1.50
N GLU A 84 4.53 4.08 1.06
CA GLU A 84 5.81 4.80 0.97
C GLU A 84 5.79 5.90 -0.09
N VAL A 85 5.17 5.62 -1.23
CA VAL A 85 5.07 6.62 -2.27
C VAL A 85 4.23 7.80 -1.78
N SER A 86 3.12 7.51 -1.10
CA SER A 86 2.26 8.56 -0.60
C SER A 86 2.98 9.43 0.43
N LYS A 87 3.76 8.80 1.27
CA LYS A 87 4.52 9.53 2.27
C LYS A 87 5.50 10.48 1.60
N LEU A 88 6.20 10.00 0.60
CA LEU A 88 7.19 10.80 -0.08
C LEU A 88 6.54 11.92 -0.90
N ASP A 89 5.40 11.62 -1.51
CA ASP A 89 4.72 12.65 -2.27
C ASP A 89 4.14 13.72 -1.35
N MET A 90 3.70 13.35 -0.16
CA MET A 90 3.20 14.31 0.79
C MET A 90 4.36 15.21 1.25
N ALA A 91 5.53 14.62 1.41
CA ALA A 91 6.69 15.40 1.80
C ALA A 91 7.07 16.39 0.69
N LEU A 92 6.91 15.96 -0.56
CA LEU A 92 7.20 16.83 -1.67
C LEU A 92 6.20 17.99 -1.74
N ILE A 93 4.95 17.70 -1.47
CA ILE A 93 3.93 18.75 -1.48
C ILE A 93 4.27 19.74 -0.37
N HIS A 94 4.62 19.22 0.79
CA HIS A 94 4.95 20.07 1.91
C HIS A 94 6.11 20.99 1.57
N ARG A 95 7.06 20.53 0.81
CA ARG A 95 8.18 21.34 0.43
C ARG A 95 7.82 22.46 -0.51
N ARG A 96 6.72 22.35 -1.21
CA ARG A 96 6.32 23.38 -2.10
C ARG A 96 5.53 24.47 -1.43
N VAL A 97 5.10 24.28 -0.22
CA VAL A 97 4.35 25.28 0.49
C VAL A 97 5.33 26.31 1.03
N PRO A 98 5.16 27.57 0.68
CA PRO A 98 6.06 28.59 1.14
C PRO A 98 6.01 28.68 2.63
N GLU A 99 7.15 28.73 3.21
CA GLU A 99 7.25 28.86 4.59
C GLU A 99 6.57 30.04 5.13
N SER A 100 6.66 31.12 4.50
CA SER A 100 6.04 32.29 4.99
C SER A 100 4.54 32.15 5.12
N ARG A 101 3.96 31.29 4.41
CA ARG A 101 2.59 31.14 4.46
C ARG A 101 2.26 30.62 5.74
N GLY A 102 3.17 30.39 6.41
CA GLY A 102 2.94 30.03 7.67
C GLY A 102 2.29 28.86 7.83
N GLY A 103 2.94 28.00 8.24
CA GLY A 103 2.33 26.81 8.42
C GLY A 103 1.11 26.96 9.24
N ALA A 104 1.06 27.90 10.03
CA ALA A 104 -0.05 28.02 10.89
C ALA A 104 -1.34 28.08 10.16
N LYS A 105 -1.47 28.95 9.30
CA LYS A 105 -2.63 29.04 8.61
C LYS A 105 -2.89 27.90 7.80
N ALA A 106 -1.95 27.40 7.19
CA ALA A 106 -2.14 26.32 6.34
C ALA A 106 -2.80 25.20 7.07
N ARG A 107 -2.40 24.99 8.25
CA ARG A 107 -2.92 23.97 8.98
C ARG A 107 -4.34 24.00 9.13
N LYS A 108 -4.85 25.04 9.49
CA LYS A 108 -6.15 25.15 9.73
C LYS A 108 -6.93 24.84 8.61
N THR A 109 -6.63 25.32 7.55
CA THR A 109 -7.46 25.12 6.46
C THR A 109 -7.47 23.75 6.01
N SER A 110 -6.49 23.08 6.24
CA SER A 110 -6.47 21.78 5.68
C SER A 110 -7.47 20.90 6.23
N ARG A 111 -8.02 21.23 7.22
CA ARG A 111 -8.80 20.35 7.75
C ARG A 111 -10.01 20.10 7.25
N PRO A 112 -10.46 20.39 6.76
CA PRO A 112 -11.74 20.13 6.47
C PRO A 112 -12.02 19.20 5.52
N ASN A 113 -12.07 18.85 5.32
CA ASN A 113 -12.32 18.23 4.46
C ASN A 113 -12.80 17.47 4.37
N PRO A 114 -13.09 17.27 4.33
CA PRO A 114 -13.56 16.45 3.95
C PRO A 114 -14.17 15.96 3.55
#